data_b4d3adf310fe0260f972aa66edd4a7da
#
_entry.id   b4d3adf310fe0260f972aa66edd4a7da
#
_cell.length_a   1.000
_cell.length_b   1.000
_cell.length_c   1.000
_cell.angle_alpha   90.00
_cell.angle_beta   90.00
_cell.angle_gamma   90.00
#
_symmetry.space_group_name_H-M   'P 1'
#
loop_
_entity.id
_entity.type
_entity.pdbx_description
1 polymer ?
#
loop_
_entity_poly.entity_id
_entity_poly.type
_entity_poly.pdbx_seq_one_letter_code
_entity_poly.pdbx_strand_id
1 'polypeptide(L)'
;QVNHPNPSIRDWIAFRIIDTSSHPHPLVGDKYIVWPTYNFAAAVDDHLMKVSHILRGREHTLNTLKQLYIYKYMGWQYPEVLNLGRVGVEGFILSKSWIKTQLKNNPDKFMGFDDIRFATISALRRRGIAPETIRQILMELGVKGVDARVSWTNISSINRKMLDPKVKRVFVVCKPVR
;
A
#
# COMPACT_ATOMS: atom_id res chain seq x y z
N GLN A 1 24.97 12.02 10.17
CA GLN A 1 25.83 11.71 11.34
C GLN A 1 26.97 10.82 10.89
N VAL A 2 28.18 11.37 10.78
CA VAL A 2 29.36 10.71 10.14
C VAL A 2 29.71 9.35 10.76
N ASN A 3 29.50 9.20 12.05
CA ASN A 3 29.88 7.97 12.79
C ASN A 3 28.73 6.99 13.01
N HIS A 4 27.60 7.14 12.30
CA HIS A 4 26.49 6.19 12.46
C HIS A 4 26.87 4.81 11.90
N PRO A 5 26.60 3.67 12.59
CA PRO A 5 26.98 2.33 12.12
C PRO A 5 26.36 1.96 10.76
N ASN A 6 25.14 2.43 10.49
CA ASN A 6 24.51 2.21 9.20
C ASN A 6 24.93 3.28 8.17
N PRO A 7 25.64 2.90 7.07
CA PRO A 7 26.11 3.85 6.05
C PRO A 7 24.96 4.67 5.42
N SER A 8 23.78 4.11 5.22
CA SER A 8 22.65 4.81 4.61
C SER A 8 22.07 5.94 5.47
N ILE A 9 22.54 6.10 6.70
CA ILE A 9 22.15 7.18 7.63
C ILE A 9 23.28 8.20 7.79
N ARG A 10 24.54 7.83 7.50
CA ARG A 10 25.69 8.76 7.58
C ARG A 10 25.52 9.91 6.62
N ASP A 11 25.19 9.60 5.40
CA ASP A 11 24.88 10.52 4.31
C ASP A 11 23.76 9.94 3.45
N TRP A 12 22.98 10.80 2.87
CA TRP A 12 21.94 10.44 1.91
C TRP A 12 21.59 11.66 1.05
N ILE A 13 21.10 11.39 -0.14
CA ILE A 13 20.75 12.44 -1.10
C ILE A 13 19.48 13.14 -0.62
N ALA A 14 19.59 14.41 -0.25
CA ALA A 14 18.44 15.22 0.17
C ALA A 14 17.74 15.89 -1.03
N PHE A 15 18.51 16.27 -2.05
CA PHE A 15 18.02 16.90 -3.27
C PHE A 15 18.65 16.25 -4.49
N ARG A 16 17.98 16.37 -5.61
CA ARG A 16 18.48 15.95 -6.93
C ARG A 16 18.24 17.06 -7.95
N ILE A 17 19.14 17.17 -8.92
CA ILE A 17 18.98 18.02 -10.10
C ILE A 17 18.34 17.17 -11.19
N ILE A 18 17.29 17.71 -11.81
CA ILE A 18 16.59 17.06 -12.92
C ILE A 18 16.84 17.88 -14.18
N ASP A 19 17.17 17.18 -15.26
CA ASP A 19 17.15 17.77 -16.58
C ASP A 19 15.70 17.99 -17.02
N THR A 20 15.22 19.20 -16.85
CA THR A 20 13.83 19.58 -17.14
C THR A 20 13.57 19.71 -18.63
N SER A 21 14.61 19.82 -19.47
CA SER A 21 14.46 19.82 -20.93
C SER A 21 14.00 18.45 -21.44
N SER A 22 14.53 17.38 -20.83
CA SER A 22 14.17 16.00 -21.16
C SER A 22 12.99 15.47 -20.37
N HIS A 23 12.83 15.96 -19.12
CA HIS A 23 11.84 15.47 -18.16
C HIS A 23 11.13 16.62 -17.44
N PRO A 24 10.30 17.41 -18.14
CA PRO A 24 9.54 18.51 -17.52
C PRO A 24 8.56 17.96 -16.50
N HIS A 25 8.37 18.68 -15.40
CA HIS A 25 7.40 18.28 -14.39
C HIS A 25 5.97 18.51 -14.89
N PRO A 26 5.03 17.56 -14.72
CA PRO A 26 3.68 17.65 -15.29
C PRO A 26 2.87 18.91 -14.92
N LEU A 27 3.11 19.49 -13.73
CA LEU A 27 2.36 20.65 -13.24
C LEU A 27 3.10 21.98 -13.38
N VAL A 28 4.43 21.98 -13.28
CA VAL A 28 5.22 23.23 -13.24
C VAL A 28 6.27 23.33 -14.35
N GLY A 29 6.30 22.37 -15.26
CA GLY A 29 7.19 22.39 -16.42
C GLY A 29 8.66 22.40 -16.01
N ASP A 30 9.41 23.33 -16.52
CA ASP A 30 10.86 23.54 -16.33
C ASP A 30 11.20 24.57 -15.23
N LYS A 31 10.18 25.09 -14.52
CA LYS A 31 10.33 26.14 -13.52
C LYS A 31 11.35 25.83 -12.43
N TYR A 32 11.45 24.57 -12.01
CA TYR A 32 12.32 24.11 -10.93
C TYR A 32 13.20 22.96 -11.41
N ILE A 33 14.50 23.10 -11.25
CA ILE A 33 15.50 22.08 -11.62
C ILE A 33 16.00 21.28 -10.42
N VAL A 34 15.88 21.83 -9.20
CA VAL A 34 16.29 21.14 -7.97
C VAL A 34 15.06 20.63 -7.24
N TRP A 35 15.05 19.33 -6.97
CA TRP A 35 13.91 18.66 -6.35
C TRP A 35 14.33 17.91 -5.09
N PRO A 36 13.56 17.99 -4.00
CA PRO A 36 13.83 17.21 -2.81
C PRO A 36 13.59 15.73 -3.08
N THR A 37 14.38 14.89 -2.42
CA THR A 37 14.07 13.46 -2.35
C THR A 37 13.00 13.19 -1.29
N TYR A 38 12.44 11.98 -1.32
CA TYR A 38 11.33 11.58 -0.44
C TYR A 38 11.54 11.94 1.04
N ASN A 39 12.71 11.63 1.60
CA ASN A 39 12.93 11.83 3.03
C ASN A 39 12.92 13.32 3.42
N PHE A 40 13.45 14.17 2.55
CA PHE A 40 13.45 15.62 2.82
C PHE A 40 12.05 16.20 2.61
N ALA A 41 11.40 15.90 1.48
CA ALA A 41 10.07 16.38 1.17
C ALA A 41 9.04 15.97 2.24
N ALA A 42 8.97 14.66 2.55
CA ALA A 42 8.04 14.17 3.54
C ALA A 42 8.26 14.77 4.94
N ALA A 43 9.52 14.97 5.36
CA ALA A 43 9.79 15.56 6.66
C ALA A 43 9.27 17.01 6.76
N VAL A 44 9.46 17.80 5.71
CA VAL A 44 9.00 19.19 5.66
C VAL A 44 7.47 19.26 5.55
N ASP A 45 6.89 18.49 4.66
CA ASP A 45 5.45 18.48 4.43
C ASP A 45 4.69 17.99 5.69
N ASP A 46 5.13 16.90 6.32
CA ASP A 46 4.53 16.39 7.55
C ASP A 46 4.56 17.43 8.67
N HIS A 47 5.66 18.20 8.79
CA HIS A 47 5.75 19.30 9.77
C HIS A 47 4.80 20.44 9.43
N LEU A 48 4.79 20.92 8.20
CA LEU A 48 3.95 22.05 7.76
C LEU A 48 2.46 21.69 7.84
N MET A 49 2.10 20.44 7.51
CA MET A 49 0.74 19.92 7.60
C MET A 49 0.32 19.56 9.04
N LYS A 50 1.23 19.69 10.02
CA LYS A 50 0.99 19.33 11.43
C LYS A 50 0.53 17.89 11.60
N VAL A 51 1.16 16.96 10.87
CA VAL A 51 0.88 15.54 10.99
C VAL A 51 1.25 15.08 12.40
N SER A 52 0.30 14.44 13.09
CA SER A 52 0.50 13.92 14.45
C SER A 52 0.98 12.47 14.47
N HIS A 53 0.53 11.66 13.49
CA HIS A 53 0.84 10.23 13.39
C HIS A 53 1.19 9.86 11.95
N ILE A 54 2.26 9.10 11.77
CA ILE A 54 2.71 8.57 10.49
C ILE A 54 2.50 7.06 10.50
N LEU A 55 1.57 6.57 9.67
CA LEU A 55 1.34 5.13 9.47
C LEU A 55 1.97 4.71 8.14
N ARG A 56 2.92 3.78 8.18
CA ARG A 56 3.63 3.33 6.97
C ARG A 56 4.16 1.92 7.08
N GLY A 57 4.53 1.32 5.97
CA GLY A 57 5.13 -0.01 5.95
C GLY A 57 6.47 -0.05 6.71
N ARG A 58 6.77 -1.16 7.37
CA ARG A 58 8.00 -1.35 8.16
C ARG A 58 9.29 -1.20 7.35
N GLU A 59 9.23 -1.36 6.03
CA GLU A 59 10.35 -1.10 5.12
C GLU A 59 10.84 0.35 5.17
N HIS A 60 10.02 1.27 5.69
CA HIS A 60 10.37 2.68 5.86
C HIS A 60 11.03 3.01 7.19
N THR A 61 11.38 2.03 8.02
CA THR A 61 12.04 2.28 9.33
C THR A 61 13.32 3.11 9.20
N LEU A 62 14.16 2.83 8.19
CA LEU A 62 15.35 3.64 7.93
C LEU A 62 15.01 5.08 7.50
N ASN A 63 13.91 5.27 6.82
CA ASN A 63 13.44 6.62 6.44
C ASN A 63 12.99 7.40 7.67
N THR A 64 12.40 6.74 8.66
CA THR A 64 12.08 7.34 9.97
C THR A 64 13.33 7.96 10.60
N LEU A 65 14.43 7.21 10.65
CA LEU A 65 15.69 7.70 11.22
C LEU A 65 16.26 8.90 10.47
N LYS A 66 16.20 8.88 9.12
CA LYS A 66 16.66 10.00 8.28
C LYS A 66 15.85 11.27 8.54
N GLN A 67 14.53 11.14 8.59
CA GLN A 67 13.60 12.24 8.83
C GLN A 67 13.75 12.79 10.25
N LEU A 68 13.96 11.91 11.25
CA LEU A 68 14.19 12.30 12.63
C LEU A 68 15.38 13.26 12.78
N TYR A 69 16.46 13.06 11.99
CA TYR A 69 17.60 13.98 12.00
C TYR A 69 17.22 15.38 11.47
N ILE A 70 16.40 15.46 10.41
CA ILE A 70 15.91 16.76 9.91
C ILE A 70 15.14 17.49 11.01
N TYR A 71 14.19 16.82 11.65
CA TYR A 71 13.39 17.37 12.74
C TYR A 71 14.27 17.84 13.89
N LYS A 72 15.29 17.04 14.27
CA LYS A 72 16.24 17.39 15.32
C LYS A 72 17.05 18.64 14.98
N TYR A 73 17.55 18.78 13.75
CA TYR A 73 18.31 19.95 13.32
C TYR A 73 17.44 21.20 13.24
N MET A 74 16.17 21.07 12.90
CA MET A 74 15.21 22.17 12.79
C MET A 74 14.56 22.51 14.14
N GLY A 75 14.82 21.75 15.21
CA GLY A 75 14.17 21.93 16.50
C GLY A 75 12.67 21.59 16.49
N TRP A 76 12.22 20.76 15.55
CA TRP A 76 10.83 20.35 15.41
C TRP A 76 10.52 19.12 16.23
N GLN A 77 9.24 19.00 16.68
CA GLN A 77 8.74 17.78 17.31
C GLN A 77 8.36 16.75 16.24
N TYR A 78 8.95 15.56 16.29
CA TYR A 78 8.68 14.50 15.33
C TYR A 78 7.34 13.80 15.63
N PRO A 79 6.51 13.49 14.62
CA PRO A 79 5.27 12.76 14.78
C PRO A 79 5.48 11.36 15.36
N GLU A 80 4.42 10.79 15.95
CA GLU A 80 4.42 9.37 16.32
C GLU A 80 4.42 8.49 15.06
N VAL A 81 5.26 7.43 15.04
CA VAL A 81 5.40 6.56 13.87
C VAL A 81 4.95 5.16 14.19
N LEU A 82 3.96 4.68 13.44
CA LEU A 82 3.45 3.33 13.50
C LEU A 82 3.86 2.57 12.22
N ASN A 83 4.77 1.61 12.40
CA ASN A 83 5.22 0.77 11.30
C ASN A 83 4.31 -0.46 11.17
N LEU A 84 3.76 -0.69 9.98
CA LEU A 84 2.85 -1.77 9.66
C LEU A 84 3.55 -2.87 8.89
N GLY A 85 3.30 -4.13 9.26
CA GLY A 85 3.66 -5.29 8.45
C GLY A 85 2.81 -5.38 7.18
N ARG A 86 3.25 -6.18 6.23
CA ARG A 86 2.49 -6.46 5.01
C ARG A 86 1.37 -7.43 5.29
N VAL A 87 0.22 -7.19 4.69
CA VAL A 87 -0.91 -8.12 4.71
C VAL A 87 -0.95 -8.85 3.37
N GLY A 88 -0.83 -10.18 3.42
CA GLY A 88 -0.94 -11.06 2.26
C GLY A 88 -2.19 -11.93 2.32
N VAL A 89 -2.57 -12.49 1.20
CA VAL A 89 -3.64 -13.50 1.10
C VAL A 89 -3.00 -14.83 0.72
N GLU A 90 -3.31 -15.90 1.45
CA GLU A 90 -2.77 -17.22 1.19
C GLU A 90 -3.13 -17.69 -0.22
N GLY A 91 -2.14 -18.28 -0.92
CA GLY A 91 -2.31 -18.72 -2.30
C GLY A 91 -2.28 -17.64 -3.36
N PHE A 92 -2.09 -16.36 -2.99
CA PHE A 92 -2.06 -15.24 -3.92
C PHE A 92 -0.76 -14.43 -3.84
N ILE A 93 -0.31 -13.95 -4.99
CA ILE A 93 0.82 -13.03 -5.11
C ILE A 93 0.29 -11.62 -5.31
N LEU A 94 0.52 -10.73 -4.32
CA LEU A 94 0.07 -9.33 -4.31
C LEU A 94 1.16 -8.36 -4.85
N SER A 95 1.93 -8.79 -5.83
CA SER A 95 2.95 -7.95 -6.47
C SER A 95 2.42 -7.32 -7.74
N LYS A 96 2.36 -5.98 -7.79
CA LYS A 96 1.95 -5.24 -8.99
C LYS A 96 2.83 -5.55 -10.20
N SER A 97 4.15 -5.67 -10.00
CA SER A 97 5.10 -5.99 -11.07
C SER A 97 4.84 -7.38 -11.62
N TRP A 98 4.65 -8.36 -10.74
CA TRP A 98 4.34 -9.73 -11.13
C TRP A 98 3.02 -9.80 -11.91
N ILE A 99 1.96 -9.14 -11.42
CA ILE A 99 0.66 -9.11 -12.12
C ILE A 99 0.82 -8.48 -13.52
N LYS A 100 1.54 -7.36 -13.65
CA LYS A 100 1.81 -6.75 -14.95
C LYS A 100 2.53 -7.69 -15.91
N THR A 101 3.52 -8.44 -15.41
CA THR A 101 4.24 -9.45 -16.20
C THR A 101 3.32 -10.58 -16.63
N GLN A 102 2.44 -11.06 -15.75
CA GLN A 102 1.45 -12.10 -16.11
C GLN A 102 0.49 -11.63 -17.18
N LEU A 103 -0.03 -10.41 -17.06
CA LEU A 103 -0.95 -9.82 -18.06
C LEU A 103 -0.25 -9.64 -19.41
N LYS A 104 1.02 -9.23 -19.43
CA LYS A 104 1.80 -9.06 -20.66
C LYS A 104 2.10 -10.40 -21.35
N ASN A 105 2.51 -11.41 -20.56
CA ASN A 105 2.97 -12.70 -21.09
C ASN A 105 1.81 -13.65 -21.42
N ASN A 106 0.62 -13.41 -20.87
CA ASN A 106 -0.55 -14.29 -21.05
C ASN A 106 -1.81 -13.45 -21.31
N PRO A 107 -1.89 -12.67 -22.41
CA PRO A 107 -2.98 -11.75 -22.67
C PRO A 107 -4.34 -12.46 -22.81
N ASP A 108 -4.34 -13.67 -23.39
CA ASP A 108 -5.56 -14.45 -23.57
C ASP A 108 -6.03 -15.19 -22.32
N LYS A 109 -5.15 -15.28 -21.30
CA LYS A 109 -5.45 -15.99 -20.06
C LYS A 109 -6.09 -15.10 -19.01
N PHE A 110 -5.67 -13.84 -18.91
CA PHE A 110 -6.09 -12.93 -17.86
C PHE A 110 -6.81 -11.72 -18.44
N MET A 111 -7.94 -11.34 -17.82
CA MET A 111 -8.80 -10.26 -18.31
C MET A 111 -8.28 -8.86 -17.93
N GLY A 112 -7.39 -8.77 -16.94
CA GLY A 112 -6.87 -7.50 -16.44
C GLY A 112 -6.55 -7.56 -14.94
N PHE A 113 -6.33 -6.41 -14.32
CA PHE A 113 -6.07 -6.32 -12.88
C PHE A 113 -7.25 -6.75 -12.00
N ASP A 114 -8.43 -6.79 -12.56
CA ASP A 114 -9.67 -7.24 -11.92
C ASP A 114 -9.98 -8.71 -12.15
N ASP A 115 -9.07 -9.44 -12.80
CA ASP A 115 -9.23 -10.89 -12.98
C ASP A 115 -9.38 -11.57 -11.62
N ILE A 116 -10.45 -12.37 -11.49
CA ILE A 116 -10.81 -13.04 -10.23
C ILE A 116 -9.75 -13.99 -9.69
N ARG A 117 -8.77 -14.37 -10.49
CA ARG A 117 -7.62 -15.21 -10.09
C ARG A 117 -6.54 -14.42 -9.36
N PHE A 118 -6.65 -13.09 -9.32
CA PHE A 118 -5.79 -12.23 -8.49
C PHE A 118 -6.50 -11.87 -7.18
N ALA A 119 -5.75 -11.32 -6.21
CA ALA A 119 -6.31 -10.78 -4.98
C ALA A 119 -6.17 -9.25 -4.89
N THR A 120 -6.24 -8.57 -6.03
CA THR A 120 -6.33 -7.11 -6.08
C THR A 120 -7.68 -6.66 -5.52
N ILE A 121 -7.77 -5.41 -5.07
CA ILE A 121 -9.06 -4.85 -4.60
C ILE A 121 -10.13 -4.93 -5.68
N SER A 122 -9.77 -4.68 -6.95
CA SER A 122 -10.69 -4.81 -8.09
C SER A 122 -11.17 -6.24 -8.28
N ALA A 123 -10.28 -7.22 -8.16
CA ALA A 123 -10.62 -8.64 -8.25
C ALA A 123 -11.50 -9.11 -7.08
N LEU A 124 -11.21 -8.65 -5.86
CA LEU A 124 -12.04 -8.94 -4.69
C LEU A 124 -13.44 -8.37 -4.86
N ARG A 125 -13.56 -7.12 -5.34
CA ARG A 125 -14.85 -6.51 -5.67
C ARG A 125 -15.62 -7.34 -6.70
N ARG A 126 -14.94 -7.78 -7.77
CA ARG A 126 -15.56 -8.61 -8.82
C ARG A 126 -15.99 -9.98 -8.31
N ARG A 127 -15.30 -10.53 -7.30
CA ARG A 127 -15.71 -11.77 -6.60
C ARG A 127 -16.91 -11.54 -5.66
N GLY A 128 -17.36 -10.33 -5.44
CA GLY A 128 -18.45 -10.02 -4.50
C GLY A 128 -17.99 -9.96 -3.05
N ILE A 129 -16.71 -9.68 -2.79
CA ILE A 129 -16.21 -9.43 -1.44
C ILE A 129 -16.58 -8.00 -1.06
N ALA A 130 -17.39 -7.85 -0.02
CA ALA A 130 -17.82 -6.56 0.49
C ALA A 130 -16.64 -5.78 1.10
N PRO A 131 -16.56 -4.44 0.93
CA PRO A 131 -15.51 -3.62 1.53
C PRO A 131 -15.49 -3.72 3.07
N GLU A 132 -16.65 -3.90 3.70
CA GLU A 132 -16.78 -4.11 5.13
C GLU A 132 -16.05 -5.36 5.61
N THR A 133 -16.04 -6.43 4.79
CA THR A 133 -15.29 -7.66 5.07
C THR A 133 -13.81 -7.37 5.20
N ILE A 134 -13.25 -6.58 4.27
CA ILE A 134 -11.84 -6.20 4.29
C ILE A 134 -11.54 -5.32 5.50
N ARG A 135 -12.41 -4.37 5.81
CA ARG A 135 -12.27 -3.52 7.01
C ARG A 135 -12.25 -4.35 8.28
N GLN A 136 -13.20 -5.28 8.43
CA GLN A 136 -13.26 -6.14 9.61
C GLN A 136 -11.96 -6.96 9.76
N ILE A 137 -11.47 -7.58 8.69
CA ILE A 137 -10.22 -8.34 8.71
C ILE A 137 -9.04 -7.45 9.16
N LEU A 138 -8.93 -6.24 8.62
CA LEU A 138 -7.86 -5.33 8.99
C LEU A 138 -7.97 -4.85 10.43
N MET A 139 -9.18 -4.63 10.94
CA MET A 139 -9.41 -4.30 12.36
C MET A 139 -9.02 -5.45 13.29
N GLU A 140 -9.35 -6.70 12.92
CA GLU A 140 -8.96 -7.89 13.68
C GLU A 140 -7.45 -8.12 13.69
N LEU A 141 -6.77 -7.85 12.58
CA LEU A 141 -5.31 -7.91 12.51
C LEU A 141 -4.65 -6.84 13.39
N GLY A 142 -5.27 -5.67 13.47
CA GLY A 142 -4.77 -4.53 14.24
C GLY A 142 -3.48 -3.93 13.68
N VAL A 143 -2.94 -2.94 14.43
CA VAL A 143 -1.70 -2.25 14.09
C VAL A 143 -0.50 -3.07 14.59
N LYS A 144 0.14 -3.82 13.69
CA LYS A 144 1.29 -4.68 14.02
C LYS A 144 2.41 -4.50 13.01
N GLY A 145 3.65 -4.44 13.50
CA GLY A 145 4.86 -4.32 12.68
C GLY A 145 5.32 -5.63 12.02
N VAL A 146 4.57 -6.72 12.18
CA VAL A 146 4.87 -8.04 11.60
C VAL A 146 3.95 -8.33 10.42
N ASP A 147 4.48 -9.07 9.43
CA ASP A 147 3.69 -9.48 8.29
C ASP A 147 2.60 -10.46 8.72
N ALA A 148 1.42 -10.33 8.14
CA ALA A 148 0.28 -11.20 8.36
C ALA A 148 -0.19 -11.84 7.04
N ARG A 149 -0.71 -13.06 7.13
CA ARG A 149 -1.38 -13.73 6.00
C ARG A 149 -2.79 -14.09 6.41
N VAL A 150 -3.73 -13.76 5.54
CA VAL A 150 -5.15 -14.06 5.72
C VAL A 150 -5.51 -15.23 4.80
N SER A 151 -6.15 -16.25 5.35
CA SER A 151 -6.63 -17.36 4.53
C SER A 151 -7.86 -16.94 3.71
N TRP A 152 -7.98 -17.51 2.52
CA TRP A 152 -9.17 -17.29 1.69
C TRP A 152 -10.45 -17.79 2.37
N THR A 153 -10.36 -18.86 3.14
CA THR A 153 -11.48 -19.41 3.93
C THR A 153 -11.99 -18.39 4.94
N ASN A 154 -11.09 -17.68 5.62
CA ASN A 154 -11.47 -16.65 6.58
C ASN A 154 -12.18 -15.48 5.89
N ILE A 155 -11.61 -14.97 4.77
CA ILE A 155 -12.24 -13.91 3.97
C ILE A 155 -13.66 -14.32 3.56
N SER A 156 -13.81 -15.53 3.01
CA SER A 156 -15.09 -16.04 2.53
C SER A 156 -16.11 -16.21 3.67
N SER A 157 -15.66 -16.69 4.83
CA SER A 157 -16.52 -16.90 6.00
C SER A 157 -17.06 -15.58 6.53
N ILE A 158 -16.20 -14.57 6.71
CA ILE A 158 -16.60 -13.23 7.17
C ILE A 158 -17.55 -12.61 6.14
N ASN A 159 -17.20 -12.67 4.85
CA ASN A 159 -18.05 -12.11 3.79
C ASN A 159 -19.45 -12.76 3.75
N ARG A 160 -19.51 -14.07 3.91
CA ARG A 160 -20.78 -14.80 3.96
C ARG A 160 -21.65 -14.32 5.12
N LYS A 161 -21.08 -14.19 6.33
CA LYS A 161 -21.81 -13.70 7.50
C LYS A 161 -22.38 -12.29 7.29
N MET A 162 -21.65 -11.43 6.58
CA MET A 162 -22.11 -10.07 6.27
C MET A 162 -23.19 -10.00 5.20
N LEU A 163 -23.12 -10.89 4.20
CA LEU A 163 -24.05 -10.91 3.08
C LEU A 163 -25.35 -11.65 3.41
N ASP A 164 -25.27 -12.73 4.18
CA ASP A 164 -26.40 -13.65 4.44
C ASP A 164 -27.70 -12.95 4.88
N PRO A 165 -27.69 -11.96 5.78
CA PRO A 165 -28.91 -11.25 6.17
C PRO A 165 -29.42 -10.28 5.10
N LYS A 166 -28.64 -9.94 4.07
CA LYS A 166 -28.96 -8.92 3.07
C LYS A 166 -29.38 -9.48 1.73
N VAL A 167 -29.12 -10.77 1.46
CA VAL A 167 -29.34 -11.39 0.16
C VAL A 167 -30.54 -12.31 0.16
N LYS A 168 -31.28 -12.32 -0.95
CA LYS A 168 -32.35 -13.28 -1.15
C LYS A 168 -31.78 -14.66 -1.46
N ARG A 169 -32.35 -15.70 -0.86
CA ARG A 169 -32.04 -17.09 -1.20
C ARG A 169 -33.09 -17.57 -2.19
N VAL A 170 -32.63 -18.10 -3.32
CA VAL A 170 -33.49 -18.64 -4.36
C VAL A 170 -33.08 -20.07 -4.69
N PHE A 171 -34.08 -20.92 -4.87
CA PHE A 171 -33.86 -22.26 -5.41
C PHE A 171 -33.87 -22.16 -6.94
N VAL A 172 -32.89 -22.79 -7.58
CA VAL A 172 -32.83 -22.90 -9.03
C VAL A 172 -32.91 -24.36 -9.39
N VAL A 173 -33.92 -24.72 -10.18
CA VAL A 173 -34.07 -26.08 -10.75
C VAL A 173 -33.85 -26.00 -12.25
N CYS A 174 -32.78 -26.65 -12.72
CA CYS A 174 -32.50 -26.75 -14.13
C CYS A 174 -33.24 -27.98 -14.68
N LYS A 175 -34.04 -27.81 -15.72
CA LYS A 175 -34.85 -28.87 -16.35
C LYS A 175 -35.89 -29.45 -15.38
N PRO A 176 -36.88 -28.67 -14.93
CA PRO A 176 -37.93 -29.16 -14.04
C PRO A 176 -38.75 -30.26 -14.77
N VAL A 177 -38.94 -31.39 -14.12
CA VAL A 177 -39.87 -32.43 -14.58
C VAL A 177 -41.25 -31.99 -14.09
N ARG A 178 -42.25 -31.96 -15.01
CA ARG A 178 -43.65 -31.70 -14.66
C ARG A 178 -44.27 -32.96 -14.10
#